data_99e88a263cf8e4cb76e00fedb7845faf
#
_entry.id   99e88a263cf8e4cb76e00fedb7845faf
#
_cell.length_a   1.000
_cell.length_b   1.000
_cell.length_c   1.000
_cell.angle_alpha   90.00
_cell.angle_beta   90.00
_cell.angle_gamma   90.00
#
_symmetry.space_group_name_H-M   'P 1'
#
loop_
_entity.id
_entity.type
_entity.pdbx_description
1 polymer ?
#
loop_
_entity_poly.entity_id
_entity_poly.type
_entity_poly.pdbx_seq_one_letter_code
_entity_poly.pdbx_strand_id
1 'polypeptide(L)'
;MGVSSLPGSLVAVPDFSELGNLVLCYDFKSILADIPGALVWIFILFTGDFFATFGALISVGAQTNMLDEDGNFPHIEKPFLVDAVGTVVGSATGCTTISTFIESTIGVEAGGRTGLTAIVTGVLFLACIFLSPLFLMIPTAVTGVALIFVGFSMLSGFTKMDFSDFKSCFGPFVMIL
;
A
#
# COMPACT_ATOMS: atom_id res chain seq x y z
N MET A 1 -15.21 13.43 -21.90
CA MET A 1 -15.81 13.16 -20.59
C MET A 1 -16.45 11.78 -20.69
N GLY A 2 -15.81 10.77 -20.08
CA GLY A 2 -16.32 9.39 -20.09
C GLY A 2 -17.57 9.29 -19.23
N VAL A 3 -18.72 9.23 -19.87
CA VAL A 3 -19.98 8.89 -19.21
C VAL A 3 -19.85 7.41 -18.87
N SER A 4 -19.96 7.06 -17.59
CA SER A 4 -20.01 5.67 -17.16
C SER A 4 -21.17 4.96 -17.85
N SER A 5 -20.87 3.98 -18.69
CA SER A 5 -21.89 3.10 -19.26
C SER A 5 -22.24 2.02 -18.24
N LEU A 6 -23.52 1.71 -18.11
CA LEU A 6 -23.95 0.58 -17.29
C LEU A 6 -23.30 -0.70 -17.83
N PRO A 7 -22.68 -1.53 -16.98
CA PRO A 7 -22.08 -2.78 -17.42
C PRO A 7 -23.19 -3.72 -17.92
N GLY A 8 -22.89 -4.45 -18.95
CA GLY A 8 -23.81 -5.46 -19.49
C GLY A 8 -24.04 -6.64 -18.53
N SER A 9 -23.16 -6.82 -17.54
CA SER A 9 -23.27 -7.82 -16.48
C SER A 9 -22.68 -7.26 -15.19
N LEU A 10 -23.28 -7.58 -14.04
CA LEU A 10 -22.78 -7.20 -12.72
C LEU A 10 -21.63 -8.10 -12.26
N VAL A 11 -21.51 -9.27 -12.84
CA VAL A 11 -20.49 -10.27 -12.52
C VAL A 11 -19.78 -10.66 -13.80
N ALA A 12 -18.47 -10.67 -13.79
CA ALA A 12 -17.65 -11.20 -14.87
C ALA A 12 -16.70 -12.28 -14.33
N VAL A 13 -16.47 -13.29 -15.16
CA VAL A 13 -15.39 -14.23 -14.89
C VAL A 13 -14.09 -13.53 -15.29
N PRO A 14 -13.15 -13.35 -14.38
CA PRO A 14 -11.87 -12.72 -14.70
C PRO A 14 -11.12 -13.56 -15.75
N ASP A 15 -10.56 -12.90 -16.75
CA ASP A 15 -9.70 -13.55 -17.72
C ASP A 15 -8.28 -13.64 -17.17
N PHE A 16 -7.86 -14.85 -16.84
CA PHE A 16 -6.52 -15.15 -16.34
C PHE A 16 -5.54 -15.57 -17.44
N SER A 17 -5.91 -15.47 -18.72
CA SER A 17 -5.05 -15.89 -19.83
C SER A 17 -3.71 -15.15 -19.86
N GLU A 18 -3.72 -13.86 -19.52
CA GLU A 18 -2.52 -13.01 -19.49
C GLU A 18 -1.64 -13.26 -18.25
N LEU A 19 -2.18 -13.84 -17.17
CA LEU A 19 -1.42 -14.12 -15.95
C LEU A 19 -0.24 -15.06 -16.22
N GLY A 20 -0.41 -16.03 -17.12
CA GLY A 20 0.67 -16.93 -17.51
C GLY A 20 1.88 -16.24 -18.12
N ASN A 21 1.66 -15.07 -18.73
CA ASN A 21 2.72 -14.25 -19.34
C ASN A 21 3.40 -13.32 -18.34
N LEU A 22 2.80 -13.09 -17.16
CA LEU A 22 3.31 -12.20 -16.14
C LEU A 22 4.02 -12.94 -15.00
N VAL A 23 3.57 -14.16 -14.68
CA VAL A 23 4.13 -14.96 -13.58
C VAL A 23 5.55 -15.38 -13.92
N LEU A 24 6.50 -15.03 -13.02
CA LEU A 24 7.93 -15.34 -13.13
C LEU A 24 8.59 -14.79 -14.42
N CYS A 25 8.03 -13.76 -15.03
CA CYS A 25 8.54 -13.14 -16.25
C CYS A 25 9.64 -12.12 -15.91
N TYR A 26 10.79 -12.60 -15.41
CA TYR A 26 11.93 -11.77 -15.06
C TYR A 26 12.90 -11.63 -16.23
N ASP A 27 13.24 -10.39 -16.60
CA ASP A 27 14.32 -10.12 -17.57
C ASP A 27 15.62 -9.76 -16.86
N PHE A 28 16.31 -10.78 -16.34
CA PHE A 28 17.61 -10.59 -15.71
C PHE A 28 18.69 -10.12 -16.71
N LYS A 29 18.51 -10.35 -18.03
CA LYS A 29 19.48 -9.89 -19.02
C LYS A 29 19.54 -8.40 -19.12
N SER A 30 18.40 -7.72 -19.12
CA SER A 30 18.32 -6.26 -19.11
C SER A 30 18.93 -5.65 -17.86
N ILE A 31 18.72 -6.29 -16.69
CA ILE A 31 19.33 -5.87 -15.43
C ILE A 31 20.86 -5.99 -15.49
N LEU A 32 21.37 -7.10 -16.01
CA LEU A 32 22.81 -7.34 -16.12
C LEU A 32 23.48 -6.49 -17.21
N ALA A 33 22.73 -6.02 -18.20
CA ALA A 33 23.23 -5.16 -19.27
C ALA A 33 23.51 -3.73 -18.77
N ASP A 34 22.75 -3.24 -17.79
CA ASP A 34 22.93 -1.91 -17.19
C ASP A 34 22.86 -2.00 -15.66
N ILE A 35 23.91 -2.52 -15.05
CA ILE A 35 24.01 -2.68 -13.60
C ILE A 35 23.94 -1.33 -12.87
N PRO A 36 24.62 -0.25 -13.29
CA PRO A 36 24.52 1.04 -12.62
C PRO A 36 23.08 1.60 -12.61
N GLY A 37 22.38 1.54 -13.74
CA GLY A 37 20.98 1.97 -13.85
C GLY A 37 20.06 1.11 -13.00
N ALA A 38 20.25 -0.21 -13.02
CA ALA A 38 19.48 -1.13 -12.19
C ALA A 38 19.65 -0.85 -10.68
N LEU A 39 20.87 -0.57 -10.22
CA LEU A 39 21.12 -0.22 -8.82
C LEU A 39 20.41 1.07 -8.40
N VAL A 40 20.37 2.07 -9.27
CA VAL A 40 19.65 3.32 -9.00
C VAL A 40 18.15 3.05 -8.86
N TRP A 41 17.56 2.26 -9.77
CA TRP A 41 16.14 1.90 -9.69
C TRP A 41 15.83 1.08 -8.44
N ILE A 42 16.66 0.09 -8.12
CA ILE A 42 16.51 -0.72 -6.89
C ILE A 42 16.56 0.19 -5.67
N PHE A 43 17.51 1.12 -5.60
CA PHE A 43 17.63 2.04 -4.47
C PHE A 43 16.40 2.96 -4.33
N ILE A 44 15.90 3.52 -5.43
CA ILE A 44 14.73 4.39 -5.42
C ILE A 44 13.49 3.62 -4.96
N LEU A 45 13.23 2.45 -5.55
CA LEU A 45 12.06 1.64 -5.22
C LEU A 45 12.13 1.12 -3.78
N PHE A 46 13.30 0.61 -3.36
CA PHE A 46 13.51 0.15 -1.99
C PHE A 46 13.30 1.27 -0.98
N THR A 47 13.85 2.45 -1.24
CA THR A 47 13.74 3.59 -0.31
C THR A 47 12.27 4.03 -0.18
N GLY A 48 11.55 4.13 -1.29
CA GLY A 48 10.12 4.47 -1.29
C GLY A 48 9.28 3.47 -0.52
N ASP A 49 9.46 2.19 -0.77
CA ASP A 49 8.73 1.11 -0.11
C ASP A 49 9.05 1.02 1.38
N PHE A 50 10.34 1.10 1.73
CA PHE A 50 10.80 1.08 3.12
C PHE A 50 10.18 2.21 3.96
N PHE A 51 10.21 3.46 3.49
CA PHE A 51 9.65 4.57 4.24
C PHE A 51 8.13 4.54 4.28
N ALA A 52 7.46 4.07 3.23
CA ALA A 52 6.01 3.89 3.22
C ALA A 52 5.58 2.86 4.28
N THR A 53 6.22 1.69 4.29
CA THR A 53 5.94 0.63 5.27
C THR A 53 6.30 1.07 6.69
N PHE A 54 7.45 1.74 6.89
CA PHE A 54 7.83 2.28 8.20
C PHE A 54 6.78 3.27 8.72
N GLY A 55 6.36 4.24 7.90
CA GLY A 55 5.33 5.22 8.27
C GLY A 55 3.99 4.56 8.60
N ALA A 56 3.56 3.58 7.80
CA ALA A 56 2.34 2.82 8.05
C ALA A 56 2.40 2.04 9.37
N LEU A 57 3.51 1.36 9.66
CA LEU A 57 3.70 0.60 10.90
C LEU A 57 3.65 1.49 12.14
N ILE A 58 4.32 2.63 12.11
CA ILE A 58 4.28 3.59 13.23
C ILE A 58 2.88 4.16 13.39
N SER A 59 2.19 4.50 12.31
CA SER A 59 0.81 5.01 12.35
C SER A 59 -0.16 3.98 12.94
N VAL A 60 -0.10 2.74 12.48
CA VAL A 60 -0.91 1.63 13.02
C VAL A 60 -0.54 1.37 14.48
N GLY A 61 0.75 1.32 14.80
CA GLY A 61 1.25 1.11 16.16
C GLY A 61 0.75 2.15 17.14
N ALA A 62 0.74 3.43 16.74
CA ALA A 62 0.25 4.54 17.56
C ALA A 62 -1.27 4.43 17.84
N GLN A 63 -2.06 3.99 16.87
CA GLN A 63 -3.51 3.84 17.02
C GLN A 63 -3.91 2.59 17.81
N THR A 64 -3.05 1.57 17.80
CA THR A 64 -3.31 0.29 18.50
C THR A 64 -2.69 0.21 19.88
N ASN A 65 -2.00 1.28 20.33
CA ASN A 65 -1.20 1.29 21.55
C ASN A 65 -0.15 0.16 21.59
N MET A 66 0.46 -0.13 20.46
CA MET A 66 1.53 -1.13 20.32
C MET A 66 2.93 -0.50 20.43
N LEU A 67 3.02 0.82 20.47
CA LEU A 67 4.29 1.53 20.67
C LEU A 67 4.68 1.50 22.15
N ASP A 68 5.98 1.39 22.41
CA ASP A 68 6.54 1.53 23.76
C ASP A 68 6.52 3.00 24.21
N GLU A 69 6.94 3.24 25.44
CA GLU A 69 7.02 4.59 26.05
C GLU A 69 7.92 5.54 25.24
N ASP A 70 8.91 5.01 24.54
CA ASP A 70 9.82 5.75 23.66
C ASP A 70 9.28 5.96 22.23
N GLY A 71 8.05 5.48 21.93
CA GLY A 71 7.43 5.61 20.62
C GLY A 71 7.95 4.62 19.57
N ASN A 72 8.71 3.60 19.96
CA ASN A 72 9.21 2.58 19.06
C ASN A 72 8.21 1.42 18.93
N PHE A 73 8.19 0.79 17.75
CA PHE A 73 7.38 -0.40 17.51
C PHE A 73 8.17 -1.65 17.95
N PRO A 74 7.70 -2.39 18.99
CA PRO A 74 8.40 -3.59 19.45
C PRO A 74 8.48 -4.64 18.34
N HIS A 75 9.65 -5.25 18.17
CA HIS A 75 9.87 -6.29 17.16
C HIS A 75 9.53 -5.86 15.73
N ILE A 76 9.85 -4.62 15.36
CA ILE A 76 9.57 -4.04 14.05
C ILE A 76 10.15 -4.88 12.88
N GLU A 77 11.19 -5.67 13.15
CA GLU A 77 11.79 -6.59 12.18
C GLU A 77 10.80 -7.63 11.63
N LYS A 78 9.80 -8.04 12.43
CA LYS A 78 8.83 -9.06 12.01
C LYS A 78 7.86 -8.55 10.94
N PRO A 79 7.15 -7.41 11.12
CA PRO A 79 6.33 -6.86 10.06
C PRO A 79 7.14 -6.48 8.81
N PHE A 80 8.37 -5.98 8.94
CA PHE A 80 9.24 -5.75 7.77
C PHE A 80 9.58 -7.04 7.03
N LEU A 81 9.83 -8.14 7.75
CA LEU A 81 10.06 -9.43 7.12
C LEU A 81 8.83 -9.91 6.34
N VAL A 82 7.63 -9.73 6.91
CA VAL A 82 6.37 -10.09 6.24
C VAL A 82 6.17 -9.25 4.98
N ASP A 83 6.44 -7.95 5.05
CA ASP A 83 6.37 -7.03 3.92
C ASP A 83 7.33 -7.43 2.80
N ALA A 84 8.59 -7.71 3.15
CA ALA A 84 9.61 -8.18 2.20
C ALA A 84 9.22 -9.50 1.52
N VAL A 85 8.71 -10.47 2.29
CA VAL A 85 8.23 -11.75 1.73
C VAL A 85 7.02 -11.52 0.83
N GLY A 86 6.10 -10.65 1.25
CA GLY A 86 4.93 -10.23 0.45
C GLY A 86 5.35 -9.63 -0.89
N THR A 87 6.31 -8.71 -0.88
CA THR A 87 6.84 -8.07 -2.09
C THR A 87 7.50 -9.07 -3.03
N VAL A 88 8.29 -10.04 -2.51
CA VAL A 88 8.87 -11.10 -3.34
C VAL A 88 7.78 -11.98 -3.97
N VAL A 89 6.77 -12.38 -3.21
CA VAL A 89 5.64 -13.16 -3.75
C VAL A 89 4.84 -12.35 -4.75
N GLY A 90 4.56 -11.08 -4.46
CA GLY A 90 3.86 -10.17 -5.37
C GLY A 90 4.59 -10.01 -6.69
N SER A 91 5.89 -9.76 -6.65
CA SER A 91 6.72 -9.65 -7.87
C SER A 91 6.74 -10.95 -8.68
N ALA A 92 6.75 -12.11 -8.00
CA ALA A 92 6.67 -13.42 -8.67
C ALA A 92 5.35 -13.63 -9.40
N THR A 93 4.26 -13.02 -8.95
CA THR A 93 2.94 -13.07 -9.60
C THR A 93 2.72 -11.95 -10.63
N GLY A 94 3.73 -11.12 -10.89
CA GLY A 94 3.66 -10.01 -11.84
C GLY A 94 3.02 -8.74 -11.26
N CYS A 95 2.84 -8.68 -9.95
CA CYS A 95 2.38 -7.48 -9.24
C CYS A 95 3.55 -6.57 -8.89
N THR A 96 3.25 -5.32 -8.53
CA THR A 96 4.24 -4.41 -7.97
C THR A 96 4.54 -4.79 -6.52
N THR A 97 5.29 -3.94 -5.80
CA THR A 97 5.52 -4.12 -4.36
C THR A 97 4.21 -4.26 -3.59
N ILE A 98 4.21 -5.07 -2.56
CA ILE A 98 3.10 -5.21 -1.61
C ILE A 98 3.51 -4.47 -0.35
N SER A 99 2.84 -3.35 -0.06
CA SER A 99 3.13 -2.54 1.11
C SER A 99 1.97 -2.51 2.10
N THR A 100 2.28 -2.17 3.33
CA THR A 100 1.30 -2.03 4.39
C THR A 100 0.45 -0.78 4.18
N PHE A 101 -0.88 -0.93 4.20
CA PHE A 101 -1.82 0.18 4.04
C PHE A 101 -2.22 0.78 5.38
N ILE A 102 -2.20 2.12 5.45
CA ILE A 102 -2.62 2.88 6.64
C ILE A 102 -4.12 2.69 6.90
N GLU A 103 -4.92 2.47 5.86
CA GLU A 103 -6.37 2.20 5.94
C GLU A 103 -6.70 0.96 6.78
N SER A 104 -5.73 0.07 7.02
CA SER A 104 -5.86 -1.05 7.95
C SER A 104 -6.16 -0.60 9.39
N THR A 105 -5.82 0.63 9.76
CA THR A 105 -6.16 1.23 11.06
C THR A 105 -7.66 1.27 11.31
N ILE A 106 -8.47 1.51 10.28
CA ILE A 106 -9.93 1.51 10.36
C ILE A 106 -10.45 0.14 10.83
N GLY A 107 -9.86 -0.94 10.30
CA GLY A 107 -10.19 -2.30 10.74
C GLY A 107 -9.84 -2.56 12.20
N VAL A 108 -8.72 -2.00 12.67
CA VAL A 108 -8.28 -2.11 14.06
C VAL A 108 -9.18 -1.27 14.99
N GLU A 109 -9.55 -0.06 14.59
CA GLU A 109 -10.49 0.80 15.32
C GLU A 109 -11.87 0.15 15.45
N ALA A 110 -12.32 -0.57 14.41
CA ALA A 110 -13.56 -1.35 14.43
C ALA A 110 -13.49 -2.60 15.34
N GLY A 111 -12.33 -2.88 15.94
CA GLY A 111 -12.15 -3.98 16.90
C GLY A 111 -11.35 -5.17 16.35
N GLY A 112 -10.80 -5.10 15.15
CA GLY A 112 -9.94 -6.13 14.58
C GLY A 112 -8.62 -6.24 15.37
N ARG A 113 -8.35 -7.39 16.00
CA ARG A 113 -7.17 -7.59 16.87
C ARG A 113 -6.30 -8.77 16.45
N THR A 114 -6.69 -9.48 15.41
CA THR A 114 -6.02 -10.72 15.00
C THR A 114 -5.78 -10.73 13.49
N GLY A 115 -4.84 -11.56 13.03
CA GLY A 115 -4.60 -11.78 11.61
C GLY A 115 -5.81 -12.32 10.83
N LEU A 116 -6.85 -12.81 11.53
CA LEU A 116 -8.09 -13.22 10.89
C LEU A 116 -8.77 -12.07 10.14
N THR A 117 -8.68 -10.84 10.65
CA THR A 117 -9.20 -9.64 9.98
C THR A 117 -8.54 -9.46 8.61
N ALA A 118 -7.21 -9.63 8.53
CA ALA A 118 -6.47 -9.54 7.27
C ALA A 118 -6.87 -10.66 6.29
N ILE A 119 -7.06 -11.90 6.78
CA ILE A 119 -7.51 -13.01 5.95
C ILE A 119 -8.90 -12.76 5.38
N VAL A 120 -9.84 -12.30 6.20
CA VAL A 120 -11.20 -11.95 5.75
C VAL A 120 -11.16 -10.85 4.68
N THR A 121 -10.36 -9.80 4.92
CA THR A 121 -10.17 -8.73 3.93
C THR A 121 -9.61 -9.26 2.62
N GLY A 122 -8.59 -10.14 2.67
CA GLY A 122 -8.02 -10.78 1.49
C GLY A 122 -9.05 -11.61 0.71
N VAL A 123 -9.88 -12.39 1.41
CA VAL A 123 -10.98 -13.16 0.78
C VAL A 123 -12.00 -12.24 0.13
N LEU A 124 -12.35 -11.12 0.78
CA LEU A 124 -13.26 -10.13 0.20
C LEU A 124 -12.66 -9.48 -1.05
N PHE A 125 -11.37 -9.17 -1.07
CA PHE A 125 -10.69 -8.67 -2.28
C PHE A 125 -10.74 -9.71 -3.41
N LEU A 126 -10.53 -10.99 -3.13
CA LEU A 126 -10.68 -12.05 -4.13
C LEU A 126 -12.12 -12.12 -4.68
N ALA A 127 -13.13 -11.98 -3.82
CA ALA A 127 -14.51 -11.91 -4.26
C ALA A 127 -14.78 -10.66 -5.13
N CYS A 128 -14.14 -9.52 -4.84
CA CYS A 128 -14.26 -8.30 -5.63
C CYS A 128 -13.71 -8.46 -7.07
N ILE A 129 -12.83 -9.41 -7.35
CA ILE A 129 -12.36 -9.68 -8.71
C ILE A 129 -13.53 -10.07 -9.62
N PHE A 130 -14.48 -10.86 -9.11
CA PHE A 130 -15.69 -11.23 -9.86
C PHE A 130 -16.65 -10.07 -10.05
N LEU A 131 -16.58 -9.04 -9.20
CA LEU A 131 -17.36 -7.81 -9.27
C LEU A 131 -16.64 -6.69 -10.06
N SER A 132 -15.55 -7.02 -10.75
CA SER A 132 -14.74 -6.04 -11.50
C SER A 132 -15.55 -5.14 -12.44
N PRO A 133 -16.61 -5.59 -13.15
CA PRO A 133 -17.40 -4.69 -14.00
C PRO A 133 -18.11 -3.59 -13.21
N LEU A 134 -18.50 -3.88 -11.96
CA LEU A 134 -19.13 -2.92 -11.08
C LEU A 134 -18.15 -1.84 -10.64
N PHE A 135 -16.91 -2.22 -10.30
CA PHE A 135 -15.86 -1.26 -9.89
C PHE A 135 -15.37 -0.42 -11.07
N LEU A 136 -15.28 -1.00 -12.27
CA LEU A 136 -14.89 -0.28 -13.49
C LEU A 136 -15.93 0.75 -13.95
N MET A 137 -17.16 0.67 -13.45
CA MET A 137 -18.19 1.71 -13.65
C MET A 137 -17.88 3.03 -12.92
N ILE A 138 -17.10 2.98 -11.85
CA ILE A 138 -16.85 4.16 -11.02
C ILE A 138 -16.08 5.18 -11.85
N PRO A 139 -16.64 6.39 -12.11
CA PRO A 139 -15.92 7.40 -12.85
C PRO A 139 -14.65 7.82 -12.12
N THR A 140 -13.58 8.08 -12.85
CA THR A 140 -12.32 8.57 -12.29
C THR A 140 -12.46 9.87 -11.49
N ALA A 141 -13.47 10.67 -11.78
CA ALA A 141 -13.81 11.86 -11.00
C ALA A 141 -14.22 11.52 -9.57
N VAL A 142 -14.92 10.41 -9.35
CA VAL A 142 -15.36 9.97 -8.01
C VAL A 142 -14.17 9.40 -7.23
N THR A 143 -13.32 8.61 -7.88
CA THR A 143 -12.10 8.09 -7.25
C THR A 143 -11.14 9.21 -6.88
N GLY A 144 -11.05 10.27 -7.70
CA GLY A 144 -10.27 11.47 -7.39
C GLY A 144 -10.74 12.17 -6.12
N VAL A 145 -12.05 12.35 -5.95
CA VAL A 145 -12.64 12.94 -4.73
C VAL A 145 -12.36 12.07 -3.50
N ALA A 146 -12.49 10.75 -3.63
CA ALA A 146 -12.18 9.82 -2.55
C ALA A 146 -10.70 9.90 -2.14
N LEU A 147 -9.77 9.99 -3.09
CA LEU A 147 -8.35 10.17 -2.83
C LEU A 147 -8.04 11.50 -2.12
N ILE A 148 -8.71 12.59 -2.51
CA ILE A 148 -8.58 13.89 -1.82
C ILE A 148 -9.07 13.75 -0.37
N PHE A 149 -10.18 13.07 -0.13
CA PHE A 149 -10.70 12.86 1.22
C PHE A 149 -9.73 12.03 2.09
N VAL A 150 -9.17 10.96 1.54
CA VAL A 150 -8.14 10.15 2.22
C VAL A 150 -6.90 11.01 2.52
N GLY A 151 -6.41 11.79 1.55
CA GLY A 151 -5.31 12.71 1.75
C GLY A 151 -5.59 13.71 2.87
N PHE A 152 -6.82 14.26 2.94
CA PHE A 152 -7.23 15.17 4.01
C PHE A 152 -7.24 14.49 5.38
N SER A 153 -7.69 13.24 5.45
CA SER A 153 -7.69 12.46 6.70
C SER A 153 -6.26 12.22 7.20
N MET A 154 -5.29 12.06 6.30
CA MET A 154 -3.88 11.89 6.64
C MET A 154 -3.24 13.17 7.18
N LEU A 155 -3.78 14.36 6.85
CA LEU A 155 -3.31 15.64 7.41
C LEU A 155 -3.49 15.75 8.94
N SER A 156 -4.32 14.92 9.55
CA SER A 156 -4.46 14.88 11.01
C SER A 156 -3.14 14.58 11.74
N GLY A 157 -2.20 13.90 11.09
CA GLY A 157 -0.85 13.68 11.61
C GLY A 157 -0.04 14.97 11.82
N PHE A 158 -0.33 16.02 11.03
CA PHE A 158 0.34 17.32 11.15
C PHE A 158 0.03 18.04 12.46
N THR A 159 -1.14 17.83 13.05
CA THR A 159 -1.51 18.47 14.32
C THR A 159 -0.69 17.97 15.50
N LYS A 160 -0.02 16.83 15.34
CA LYS A 160 0.86 16.23 16.35
C LYS A 160 2.33 16.67 16.22
N MET A 161 2.64 17.43 15.16
CA MET A 161 4.00 17.92 14.94
C MET A 161 4.26 19.15 15.79
N ASP A 162 5.42 19.16 16.45
CA ASP A 162 5.91 20.35 17.15
C ASP A 162 6.59 21.29 16.13
N PHE A 163 5.90 22.36 15.76
CA PHE A 163 6.41 23.38 14.84
C PHE A 163 7.33 24.39 15.52
N SER A 164 7.57 24.28 16.83
CA SER A 164 8.46 25.18 17.55
C SER A 164 9.95 24.82 17.34
N ASP A 165 10.25 23.56 17.02
CA ASP A 165 11.60 23.12 16.72
C ASP A 165 11.79 22.83 15.23
N PHE A 166 12.67 23.63 14.58
CA PHE A 166 12.99 23.47 13.16
C PHE A 166 13.53 22.08 12.79
N LYS A 167 14.28 21.44 13.68
CA LYS A 167 14.83 20.11 13.42
C LYS A 167 13.74 19.04 13.34
N SER A 168 12.73 19.15 14.19
CA SER A 168 11.58 18.24 14.21
C SER A 168 10.67 18.42 13.00
N CYS A 169 10.57 19.64 12.47
CA CYS A 169 9.72 19.96 11.32
C CYS A 169 10.38 19.70 9.97
N PHE A 170 11.72 19.77 9.88
CA PHE A 170 12.43 19.73 8.60
C PHE A 170 12.23 18.42 7.85
N GLY A 171 12.32 17.27 8.53
CA GLY A 171 12.13 15.96 7.91
C GLY A 171 10.74 15.79 7.29
N PRO A 172 9.66 15.96 8.06
CA PRO A 172 8.29 15.93 7.56
C PRO A 172 8.03 16.94 6.44
N PHE A 173 8.56 18.16 6.55
CA PHE A 173 8.39 19.19 5.52
C PHE A 173 9.00 18.79 4.17
N VAL A 174 10.19 18.20 4.18
CA VAL A 174 10.86 17.69 2.97
C VAL A 174 10.12 16.50 2.36
N MET A 175 9.43 15.69 3.17
CA MET A 175 8.63 14.56 2.67
C MET A 175 7.34 14.99 1.94
N ILE A 176 6.87 16.22 2.15
CA ILE A 176 5.64 16.73 1.55
C ILE A 176 5.92 17.42 0.21
N LEU A 177 7.12 17.93 0.02
CA LEU A 177 7.56 18.58 -1.22
C LEU A 177 7.95 17.55 -2.28
#